data_e889ed1f1361046959a3902db280c859
#
_entry.id   e889ed1f1361046959a3902db280c859
#
_cell.length_a   1.000
_cell.length_b   1.000
_cell.length_c   1.000
_cell.angle_alpha   90.00
_cell.angle_beta   90.00
_cell.angle_gamma   90.00
#
_symmetry.space_group_name_H-M   'P 1'
#
loop_
_entity.id
_entity.type
_entity.pdbx_description
1 polymer ?
#
loop_
_entity_poly.entity_id
_entity_poly.type
_entity_poly.pdbx_seq_one_letter_code
_entity_poly.pdbx_strand_id
1 'polypeptide(L)'
;DESPADDTDGPEIRLLALNSTAFKDGDKVNETPFLVASVYDVSGINLSPVDIGHGITATIDGTTVVSGLENYFSQDTDGVSHINYQMGELAEGQHTLTFRVWDVLGNMSEKTIKPQLFRVYSTANPAKTKADFYIEHNRPDAVLNVTLSIYDMMGHSVWSTSSTGRSDMYKSMPITWNLTDGSGMRVQRGIYIYRATVSTNGGDEASITQRIAVASE
;
A
#
# COMPACT_ATOMS: atom_id res chain seq x y z
N ASP A 1 16.59 -33.94 -12.90
CA ASP A 1 15.75 -34.66 -11.92
C ASP A 1 16.44 -34.53 -10.56
N GLU A 2 16.10 -33.46 -9.81
CA GLU A 2 16.53 -33.34 -8.42
C GLU A 2 15.72 -34.31 -7.57
N SER A 3 16.41 -35.08 -6.73
CA SER A 3 15.76 -35.92 -5.74
C SER A 3 15.20 -35.01 -4.64
N PRO A 4 13.95 -35.18 -4.17
CA PRO A 4 13.42 -34.41 -3.06
C PRO A 4 14.30 -34.43 -1.80
N ALA A 5 15.14 -35.42 -1.64
CA ALA A 5 16.04 -35.54 -0.48
C ALA A 5 17.31 -34.68 -0.58
N ASP A 6 17.64 -34.15 -1.75
CA ASP A 6 18.84 -33.33 -1.99
C ASP A 6 18.49 -31.86 -2.24
N ASP A 7 17.23 -31.47 -2.03
CA ASP A 7 16.74 -30.11 -2.21
C ASP A 7 17.31 -29.16 -1.17
N THR A 8 17.94 -28.09 -1.64
CA THR A 8 18.54 -27.02 -0.83
C THR A 8 17.90 -25.67 -1.09
N ASP A 9 16.95 -25.59 -2.02
CA ASP A 9 16.25 -24.37 -2.36
C ASP A 9 14.95 -24.26 -1.56
N GLY A 10 14.60 -23.06 -1.19
CA GLY A 10 13.31 -22.82 -0.53
C GLY A 10 12.16 -22.73 -1.54
N PRO A 11 10.90 -22.81 -1.07
CA PRO A 11 9.72 -22.82 -1.91
C PRO A 11 9.66 -21.68 -2.93
N GLU A 12 9.32 -21.97 -4.17
CA GLU A 12 9.04 -20.97 -5.20
C GLU A 12 7.73 -20.24 -4.89
N ILE A 13 7.79 -18.94 -4.57
CA ILE A 13 6.60 -18.11 -4.40
C ILE A 13 6.15 -17.60 -5.78
N ARG A 14 5.28 -18.37 -6.44
CA ARG A 14 4.78 -18.09 -7.80
C ARG A 14 3.89 -16.88 -7.85
N LEU A 15 3.03 -16.72 -6.85
CA LEU A 15 2.14 -15.57 -6.70
C LEU A 15 2.17 -15.06 -5.26
N LEU A 16 2.21 -13.75 -5.11
CA LEU A 16 1.86 -13.03 -3.88
C LEU A 16 1.09 -11.79 -4.29
N ALA A 17 -0.17 -11.72 -3.88
CA ALA A 17 -1.11 -10.72 -4.34
C ALA A 17 -2.12 -10.38 -3.24
N LEU A 18 -2.80 -9.24 -3.42
CA LEU A 18 -3.91 -8.83 -2.56
C LEU A 18 -5.17 -8.61 -3.40
N ASN A 19 -6.30 -9.12 -2.92
CA ASN A 19 -7.64 -9.03 -3.52
C ASN A 19 -7.80 -9.71 -4.89
N SER A 20 -6.77 -9.73 -5.71
CA SER A 20 -6.83 -10.24 -7.08
C SER A 20 -5.47 -10.77 -7.52
N THR A 21 -5.47 -11.83 -8.30
CA THR A 21 -4.25 -12.37 -8.93
C THR A 21 -3.61 -11.41 -9.95
N ALA A 22 -4.36 -10.37 -10.38
CA ALA A 22 -3.86 -9.31 -11.25
C ALA A 22 -3.13 -8.19 -10.49
N PHE A 23 -3.08 -8.24 -9.15
CA PHE A 23 -2.39 -7.26 -8.30
C PHE A 23 -0.92 -7.12 -8.71
N LYS A 24 -0.46 -5.88 -8.74
CA LYS A 24 0.95 -5.52 -8.95
C LYS A 24 1.48 -4.78 -7.75
N ASP A 25 2.78 -4.89 -7.52
CA ASP A 25 3.45 -4.15 -6.45
C ASP A 25 3.21 -2.64 -6.56
N GLY A 26 2.73 -2.03 -5.48
CA GLY A 26 2.30 -0.63 -5.45
C GLY A 26 0.82 -0.40 -5.77
N ASP A 27 0.06 -1.42 -6.15
CA ASP A 27 -1.38 -1.29 -6.39
C ASP A 27 -2.15 -0.96 -5.10
N LYS A 28 -3.31 -0.35 -5.29
CA LYS A 28 -4.22 -0.01 -4.19
C LYS A 28 -5.05 -1.19 -3.76
N VAL A 29 -5.26 -1.25 -2.46
CA VAL A 29 -6.11 -2.26 -1.82
C VAL A 29 -7.06 -1.57 -0.82
N ASN A 30 -8.11 -2.29 -0.42
CA ASN A 30 -9.00 -1.87 0.67
C ASN A 30 -8.34 -2.08 2.04
N GLU A 31 -8.95 -1.54 3.09
CA GLU A 31 -8.45 -1.64 4.48
C GLU A 31 -8.38 -3.08 5.01
N THR A 32 -9.19 -3.97 4.50
CA THR A 32 -9.19 -5.40 4.85
C THR A 32 -8.88 -6.24 3.61
N PRO A 33 -7.63 -6.25 3.12
CA PRO A 33 -7.31 -6.95 1.89
C PRO A 33 -7.34 -8.47 2.07
N PHE A 34 -7.61 -9.17 0.97
CA PHE A 34 -7.57 -10.61 0.93
C PHE A 34 -6.23 -11.07 0.35
N LEU A 35 -5.42 -11.74 1.18
CA LEU A 35 -4.12 -12.29 0.77
C LEU A 35 -4.34 -13.52 -0.12
N VAL A 36 -3.69 -13.52 -1.27
CA VAL A 36 -3.65 -14.63 -2.22
C VAL A 36 -2.19 -14.96 -2.49
N ALA A 37 -1.74 -16.12 -2.07
CA ALA A 37 -0.42 -16.61 -2.40
C ALA A 37 -0.48 -17.99 -3.05
N SER A 38 0.43 -18.26 -3.98
CA SER A 38 0.68 -19.60 -4.48
C SER A 38 2.16 -19.92 -4.41
N VAL A 39 2.44 -21.11 -3.92
CA VAL A 39 3.79 -21.62 -3.70
C VAL A 39 3.92 -23.03 -4.23
N TYR A 40 5.13 -23.39 -4.61
CA TYR A 40 5.45 -24.73 -5.06
C TYR A 40 6.83 -25.13 -4.52
N ASP A 41 6.94 -26.40 -4.16
CA ASP A 41 8.19 -26.98 -3.75
C ASP A 41 8.22 -28.46 -4.07
N VAL A 42 9.38 -28.99 -4.51
CA VAL A 42 9.56 -30.40 -4.89
C VAL A 42 9.58 -31.30 -3.66
N SER A 43 10.11 -30.80 -2.54
CA SER A 43 10.16 -31.52 -1.27
C SER A 43 8.85 -31.38 -0.47
N GLY A 44 8.03 -30.38 -0.82
CA GLY A 44 6.75 -30.07 -0.19
C GLY A 44 6.83 -28.92 0.82
N ILE A 45 5.69 -28.27 1.04
CA ILE A 45 5.58 -27.13 1.95
C ILE A 45 5.47 -27.61 3.41
N ASN A 46 6.19 -26.96 4.31
CA ASN A 46 6.10 -27.26 5.74
C ASN A 46 4.78 -26.70 6.32
N LEU A 47 3.92 -27.59 6.75
CA LEU A 47 2.63 -27.29 7.40
C LEU A 47 2.61 -27.70 8.88
N SER A 48 3.77 -27.99 9.46
CA SER A 48 3.86 -28.49 10.84
C SER A 48 3.60 -27.35 11.83
N PRO A 49 2.54 -27.46 12.68
CA PRO A 49 2.25 -26.44 13.68
C PRO A 49 3.22 -26.47 14.89
N VAL A 50 4.05 -27.53 14.99
CA VAL A 50 4.99 -27.71 16.11
C VAL A 50 6.40 -27.31 15.78
N ASP A 51 6.68 -26.94 14.53
CA ASP A 51 8.00 -26.53 14.05
C ASP A 51 8.18 -25.03 14.34
N ILE A 52 8.74 -24.74 15.51
CA ILE A 52 8.89 -23.37 16.02
C ILE A 52 9.74 -22.55 15.05
N GLY A 53 9.15 -21.50 14.48
CA GLY A 53 9.83 -20.58 13.58
C GLY A 53 9.74 -20.93 12.09
N HIS A 54 9.22 -22.10 11.73
CA HIS A 54 9.06 -22.55 10.34
C HIS A 54 7.61 -22.52 9.81
N GLY A 55 6.73 -21.82 10.50
CA GLY A 55 5.34 -21.62 10.03
C GLY A 55 5.25 -20.64 8.86
N ILE A 56 4.15 -20.74 8.11
CA ILE A 56 3.82 -19.77 7.06
C ILE A 56 3.36 -18.47 7.74
N THR A 57 4.02 -17.36 7.40
CA THR A 57 3.75 -16.05 8.01
C THR A 57 3.64 -14.93 6.99
N ALA A 58 2.87 -13.90 7.34
CA ALA A 58 2.88 -12.61 6.66
C ALA A 58 3.20 -11.52 7.67
N THR A 59 4.27 -10.77 7.43
CA THR A 59 4.70 -9.67 8.30
C THR A 59 4.34 -8.33 7.65
N ILE A 60 3.58 -7.50 8.38
CA ILE A 60 3.17 -6.18 7.94
C ILE A 60 4.11 -5.17 8.59
N ASP A 61 4.70 -4.28 7.79
CA ASP A 61 5.60 -3.18 8.20
C ASP A 61 6.74 -3.62 9.12
N GLY A 62 7.19 -4.86 8.97
CA GLY A 62 8.27 -5.43 9.76
C GLY A 62 7.95 -5.69 11.24
N THR A 63 6.73 -5.43 11.67
CA THR A 63 6.34 -5.49 13.10
C THR A 63 5.14 -6.37 13.40
N THR A 64 4.09 -6.31 12.61
CA THR A 64 2.86 -7.08 12.83
C THR A 64 2.94 -8.40 12.09
N VAL A 65 3.03 -9.50 12.85
CA VAL A 65 3.15 -10.85 12.28
C VAL A 65 1.79 -11.55 12.31
N VAL A 66 1.31 -11.92 11.14
CA VAL A 66 0.21 -12.86 10.95
C VAL A 66 0.80 -14.25 10.82
N SER A 67 0.54 -15.12 11.78
CA SER A 67 1.01 -16.51 11.83
C SER A 67 -0.15 -17.49 11.69
N GLY A 68 0.16 -18.77 11.52
CA GLY A 68 -0.88 -19.79 11.39
C GLY A 68 -1.52 -19.83 10.01
N LEU A 69 -0.84 -19.29 8.99
CA LEU A 69 -1.36 -19.26 7.62
C LEU A 69 -1.43 -20.65 6.98
N GLU A 70 -0.76 -21.67 7.54
CA GLU A 70 -0.91 -23.07 7.18
C GLU A 70 -2.34 -23.59 7.37
N ASN A 71 -3.15 -22.99 8.23
CA ASN A 71 -4.57 -23.33 8.40
C ASN A 71 -5.44 -22.89 7.20
N TYR A 72 -4.91 -22.06 6.33
CA TYR A 72 -5.57 -21.53 5.12
C TYR A 72 -4.97 -22.10 3.84
N PHE A 73 -4.25 -23.20 3.98
CA PHE A 73 -3.58 -23.91 2.92
C PHE A 73 -4.54 -24.82 2.16
N SER A 74 -4.38 -24.85 0.85
CA SER A 74 -4.95 -25.85 -0.04
C SER A 74 -3.94 -26.20 -1.13
N GLN A 75 -4.03 -27.40 -1.69
CA GLN A 75 -3.14 -27.83 -2.77
C GLN A 75 -3.97 -28.40 -3.91
N ASP A 76 -3.61 -28.05 -5.14
CA ASP A 76 -4.23 -28.59 -6.32
C ASP A 76 -3.51 -29.87 -6.80
N THR A 77 -4.08 -30.49 -7.82
CA THR A 77 -3.60 -31.78 -8.37
C THR A 77 -2.20 -31.68 -8.97
N ASP A 78 -1.76 -30.48 -9.33
CA ASP A 78 -0.45 -30.24 -9.92
C ASP A 78 0.63 -29.93 -8.86
N GLY A 79 0.28 -30.09 -7.57
CA GLY A 79 1.17 -29.87 -6.45
C GLY A 79 1.39 -28.40 -6.09
N VAL A 80 0.70 -27.48 -6.76
CA VAL A 80 0.74 -26.07 -6.40
C VAL A 80 -0.10 -25.82 -5.16
N SER A 81 0.49 -25.18 -4.20
CA SER A 81 -0.13 -24.86 -2.92
C SER A 81 -0.63 -23.43 -2.90
N HIS A 82 -1.81 -23.21 -2.34
CA HIS A 82 -2.46 -21.91 -2.25
C HIS A 82 -2.72 -21.56 -0.79
N ILE A 83 -2.46 -20.32 -0.44
CA ILE A 83 -2.78 -19.71 0.85
C ILE A 83 -3.70 -18.53 0.58
N ASN A 84 -4.93 -18.63 1.09
CA ASN A 84 -5.97 -17.62 0.92
C ASN A 84 -6.44 -17.15 2.29
N TYR A 85 -6.14 -15.89 2.65
CA TYR A 85 -6.38 -15.39 3.99
C TYR A 85 -7.00 -14.00 4.00
N GLN A 86 -8.10 -13.82 4.73
CA GLN A 86 -8.68 -12.51 4.98
C GLN A 86 -7.85 -11.78 6.02
N MET A 87 -7.15 -10.74 5.61
CA MET A 87 -6.35 -9.94 6.53
C MET A 87 -7.23 -9.08 7.44
N GLY A 88 -6.69 -8.72 8.58
CA GLY A 88 -7.28 -7.71 9.45
C GLY A 88 -7.18 -6.31 8.83
N GLU A 89 -7.76 -5.34 9.53
CA GLU A 89 -7.77 -3.94 9.10
C GLU A 89 -6.35 -3.36 9.10
N LEU A 90 -5.97 -2.75 7.99
CA LEU A 90 -4.74 -1.99 7.82
C LEU A 90 -5.05 -0.50 7.86
N ALA A 91 -4.19 0.29 8.48
CA ALA A 91 -4.26 1.74 8.45
C ALA A 91 -4.13 2.28 7.02
N GLU A 92 -4.54 3.51 6.78
CA GLU A 92 -4.29 4.16 5.50
C GLU A 92 -2.80 4.51 5.35
N GLY A 93 -2.28 4.35 4.14
CA GLY A 93 -0.88 4.66 3.82
C GLY A 93 -0.22 3.61 2.96
N GLN A 94 1.07 3.71 2.87
CA GLN A 94 1.92 2.73 2.21
C GLN A 94 2.37 1.69 3.23
N HIS A 95 2.18 0.42 2.89
CA HIS A 95 2.59 -0.69 3.73
C HIS A 95 3.62 -1.56 3.03
N THR A 96 4.30 -2.38 3.81
CA THR A 96 5.08 -3.51 3.33
C THR A 96 4.43 -4.78 3.84
N LEU A 97 4.30 -5.78 2.99
CA LEU A 97 3.83 -7.11 3.37
C LEU A 97 4.89 -8.12 2.91
N THR A 98 5.54 -8.76 3.86
CA THR A 98 6.54 -9.80 3.62
C THR A 98 5.94 -11.16 3.96
N PHE A 99 5.75 -11.98 2.94
CA PHE A 99 5.28 -13.35 3.07
C PHE A 99 6.48 -14.28 3.15
N ARG A 100 6.47 -15.21 4.12
CA ARG A 100 7.53 -16.20 4.36
C ARG A 100 6.95 -17.59 4.42
N VAL A 101 7.64 -18.53 3.78
CA VAL A 101 7.25 -19.94 3.69
C VAL A 101 8.50 -20.82 3.76
N TRP A 102 8.34 -22.03 4.30
CA TRP A 102 9.37 -23.03 4.47
C TRP A 102 8.97 -24.34 3.77
N ASP A 103 9.95 -25.09 3.29
CA ASP A 103 9.76 -26.48 2.87
C ASP A 103 9.89 -27.45 4.06
N VAL A 104 9.67 -28.72 3.81
CA VAL A 104 9.82 -29.78 4.82
C VAL A 104 11.28 -30.09 5.17
N LEU A 105 12.24 -29.60 4.40
CA LEU A 105 13.68 -29.78 4.64
C LEU A 105 14.30 -28.60 5.40
N GLY A 106 13.52 -27.54 5.67
CA GLY A 106 13.94 -26.36 6.43
C GLY A 106 14.56 -25.25 5.59
N ASN A 107 14.37 -25.29 4.27
CA ASN A 107 14.75 -24.16 3.40
C ASN A 107 13.63 -23.12 3.36
N MET A 108 14.00 -21.84 3.29
CA MET A 108 13.09 -20.71 3.42
C MET A 108 13.08 -19.83 2.18
N SER A 109 11.88 -19.38 1.81
CA SER A 109 11.70 -18.30 0.86
C SER A 109 10.84 -17.19 1.42
N GLU A 110 11.14 -15.96 1.01
CA GLU A 110 10.32 -14.80 1.33
C GLU A 110 10.13 -13.89 0.12
N LYS A 111 8.99 -13.21 0.09
CA LYS A 111 8.67 -12.22 -0.92
C LYS A 111 7.96 -11.04 -0.29
N THR A 112 8.34 -9.82 -0.67
CA THR A 112 7.75 -8.58 -0.17
C THR A 112 7.00 -7.87 -1.27
N ILE A 113 5.78 -7.40 -0.96
CA ILE A 113 4.99 -6.48 -1.77
C ILE A 113 4.68 -5.21 -0.97
N LYS A 114 4.38 -4.12 -1.67
CA LYS A 114 4.14 -2.79 -1.09
C LYS A 114 2.76 -2.26 -1.46
N PRO A 115 1.68 -2.78 -0.86
CA PRO A 115 0.34 -2.28 -1.12
C PRO A 115 0.20 -0.83 -0.64
N GLN A 116 -0.62 -0.06 -1.32
CA GLN A 116 -0.91 1.32 -0.99
C GLN A 116 -2.39 1.50 -0.68
N LEU A 117 -2.71 1.97 0.53
CA LEU A 117 -4.09 2.19 0.97
C LEU A 117 -4.57 3.62 0.74
N PHE A 118 -3.64 4.54 0.45
CA PHE A 118 -3.94 5.96 0.29
C PHE A 118 -2.89 6.66 -0.58
N ARG A 119 -3.31 7.54 -1.47
CA ARG A 119 -2.40 8.31 -2.31
C ARG A 119 -2.92 9.72 -2.56
N VAL A 120 -2.03 10.72 -2.47
CA VAL A 120 -2.29 12.09 -2.93
C VAL A 120 -1.34 12.43 -4.07
N TYR A 121 -1.84 13.06 -5.10
CA TYR A 121 -1.02 13.52 -6.21
C TYR A 121 -1.57 14.80 -6.83
N SER A 122 -0.70 15.54 -7.50
CA SER A 122 -1.05 16.71 -8.30
C SER A 122 -0.99 16.38 -9.79
N THR A 123 -1.95 16.86 -10.55
CA THR A 123 -1.96 16.68 -12.02
C THR A 123 -1.00 17.61 -12.75
N ALA A 124 -0.42 18.61 -12.07
CA ALA A 124 0.59 19.49 -12.61
C ALA A 124 1.80 19.54 -11.67
N ASN A 125 2.88 18.86 -12.07
CA ASN A 125 4.16 18.92 -11.38
C ASN A 125 5.31 18.79 -12.41
N PRO A 126 5.96 19.89 -12.81
CA PRO A 126 5.84 21.27 -12.34
C PRO A 126 4.51 21.96 -12.68
N ALA A 127 3.98 22.71 -11.73
CA ALA A 127 2.79 23.54 -11.92
C ALA A 127 3.16 24.92 -12.48
N LYS A 128 2.40 25.40 -13.48
CA LYS A 128 2.62 26.71 -14.12
C LYS A 128 1.55 27.73 -13.79
N THR A 129 0.30 27.35 -13.84
CA THR A 129 -0.85 28.25 -13.58
C THR A 129 -1.64 27.84 -12.36
N LYS A 130 -1.82 26.56 -12.17
CA LYS A 130 -2.51 25.95 -11.03
C LYS A 130 -2.02 24.52 -10.80
N ALA A 131 -2.33 23.97 -9.64
CA ALA A 131 -2.17 22.55 -9.32
C ALA A 131 -3.51 22.00 -8.80
N ASP A 132 -4.00 20.95 -9.41
CA ASP A 132 -5.17 20.23 -8.95
C ASP A 132 -4.71 18.96 -8.22
N PHE A 133 -5.05 18.85 -6.94
CA PHE A 133 -4.70 17.72 -6.09
C PHE A 133 -5.88 16.76 -5.99
N TYR A 134 -5.58 15.49 -6.12
CA TYR A 134 -6.53 14.40 -5.98
C TYR A 134 -6.10 13.45 -4.87
N ILE A 135 -7.08 12.96 -4.15
CA ILE A 135 -6.91 11.87 -3.19
C ILE A 135 -7.50 10.61 -3.82
N GLU A 136 -6.70 9.57 -3.90
CA GLU A 136 -7.14 8.23 -4.24
C GLU A 136 -7.06 7.36 -2.98
N HIS A 137 -8.15 6.69 -2.64
CA HIS A 137 -8.35 5.99 -1.38
C HIS A 137 -9.06 4.64 -1.63
N ASN A 138 -9.21 3.84 -0.59
CA ASN A 138 -9.78 2.50 -0.64
C ASN A 138 -11.27 2.41 -0.25
N ARG A 139 -11.92 3.53 0.09
CA ARG A 139 -13.33 3.58 0.55
C ARG A 139 -14.23 4.15 -0.54
N PRO A 140 -14.96 3.30 -1.30
CA PRO A 140 -15.77 3.78 -2.41
C PRO A 140 -16.85 4.74 -1.93
N ASP A 141 -17.04 5.83 -2.68
CA ASP A 141 -18.07 6.84 -2.43
C ASP A 141 -18.04 7.49 -1.03
N ALA A 142 -16.90 7.43 -0.35
CA ALA A 142 -16.76 8.02 0.99
C ALA A 142 -16.86 9.54 0.95
N VAL A 143 -17.38 10.10 2.03
CA VAL A 143 -17.27 11.54 2.30
C VAL A 143 -15.92 11.79 2.98
N LEU A 144 -15.07 12.53 2.29
CA LEU A 144 -13.73 12.88 2.74
C LEU A 144 -13.71 14.31 3.28
N ASN A 145 -13.08 14.51 4.43
CA ASN A 145 -12.67 15.81 4.93
C ASN A 145 -11.17 15.92 4.66
N VAL A 146 -10.78 16.86 3.81
CA VAL A 146 -9.40 17.03 3.37
C VAL A 146 -8.90 18.38 3.78
N THR A 147 -7.76 18.42 4.48
CA THR A 147 -6.99 19.65 4.69
C THR A 147 -5.72 19.56 3.86
N LEU A 148 -5.56 20.50 2.93
CA LEU A 148 -4.36 20.62 2.09
C LEU A 148 -3.61 21.89 2.48
N SER A 149 -2.35 21.76 2.87
CA SER A 149 -1.46 22.86 3.26
C SER A 149 -0.20 22.86 2.40
N ILE A 150 0.22 24.02 1.96
CA ILE A 150 1.43 24.25 1.17
C ILE A 150 2.42 25.00 2.03
N TYR A 151 3.68 24.55 2.01
CA TYR A 151 4.79 25.16 2.75
C TYR A 151 5.94 25.46 1.80
N ASP A 152 6.72 26.47 2.15
CA ASP A 152 8.02 26.68 1.53
C ASP A 152 9.05 25.64 2.03
N MET A 153 10.26 25.66 1.48
CA MET A 153 11.32 24.73 1.88
C MET A 153 11.88 24.98 3.29
N MET A 154 11.54 26.11 3.91
CA MET A 154 11.88 26.43 5.30
C MET A 154 10.77 25.97 6.28
N GLY A 155 9.63 25.47 5.76
CA GLY A 155 8.50 25.03 6.57
C GLY A 155 7.49 26.13 6.92
N HIS A 156 7.61 27.35 6.36
CA HIS A 156 6.60 28.38 6.55
C HIS A 156 5.35 28.04 5.74
N SER A 157 4.19 28.21 6.36
CA SER A 157 2.91 28.02 5.68
C SER A 157 2.71 29.11 4.62
N VAL A 158 2.48 28.68 3.39
CA VAL A 158 2.24 29.52 2.22
C VAL A 158 0.74 29.65 1.95
N TRP A 159 0.04 28.52 1.97
CA TRP A 159 -1.39 28.46 1.68
C TRP A 159 -2.00 27.23 2.33
N SER A 160 -3.28 27.28 2.68
CA SER A 160 -4.01 26.14 3.19
C SER A 160 -5.49 26.24 2.85
N THR A 161 -6.12 25.11 2.68
CA THR A 161 -7.56 24.99 2.50
C THR A 161 -8.09 23.71 3.11
N SER A 162 -9.38 23.71 3.45
CA SER A 162 -10.09 22.49 3.83
C SER A 162 -11.30 22.32 2.90
N SER A 163 -11.54 21.09 2.50
CA SER A 163 -12.64 20.72 1.62
C SER A 163 -13.31 19.47 2.15
N THR A 164 -14.63 19.43 2.11
CA THR A 164 -15.44 18.24 2.41
C THR A 164 -16.25 17.90 1.18
N GLY A 165 -16.18 16.66 0.76
CA GLY A 165 -16.92 16.22 -0.41
C GLY A 165 -16.98 14.70 -0.55
N ARG A 166 -18.02 14.23 -1.25
CA ARG A 166 -18.11 12.82 -1.62
C ARG A 166 -17.14 12.53 -2.75
N SER A 167 -16.39 11.45 -2.61
CA SER A 167 -15.55 10.93 -3.69
C SER A 167 -16.40 10.28 -4.78
N ASP A 168 -15.87 10.28 -6.01
CA ASP A 168 -16.36 9.48 -7.10
C ASP A 168 -15.61 8.14 -7.06
N MET A 169 -16.32 7.08 -6.66
CA MET A 169 -15.73 5.78 -6.36
C MET A 169 -14.55 5.92 -5.37
N TYR A 170 -13.34 5.80 -5.85
CA TYR A 170 -12.09 5.81 -5.07
C TYR A 170 -11.26 7.08 -5.24
N LYS A 171 -11.85 8.16 -5.76
CA LYS A 171 -11.14 9.41 -6.08
C LYS A 171 -11.90 10.61 -5.59
N SER A 172 -11.23 11.53 -4.91
CA SER A 172 -11.82 12.81 -4.51
C SER A 172 -12.10 13.73 -5.70
N MET A 173 -12.99 14.70 -5.49
CA MET A 173 -13.02 15.90 -6.33
C MET A 173 -11.68 16.64 -6.23
N PRO A 174 -11.25 17.39 -7.27
CA PRO A 174 -10.02 18.14 -7.24
C PRO A 174 -10.03 19.25 -6.19
N ILE A 175 -8.90 19.41 -5.50
CA ILE A 175 -8.64 20.55 -4.65
C ILE A 175 -7.61 21.44 -5.40
N THR A 176 -8.02 22.61 -5.82
CA THR A 176 -7.22 23.49 -6.67
C THR A 176 -6.43 24.51 -5.86
N TRP A 177 -5.13 24.55 -6.10
CA TRP A 177 -4.24 25.63 -5.67
C TRP A 177 -3.84 26.49 -6.87
N ASN A 178 -4.19 27.76 -6.87
CA ASN A 178 -3.89 28.70 -7.96
C ASN A 178 -2.48 29.29 -7.91
N LEU A 179 -1.56 28.63 -7.21
CA LEU A 179 -0.17 29.05 -6.99
C LEU A 179 -0.08 30.44 -6.36
N THR A 180 -0.99 30.73 -5.44
CA THR A 180 -1.00 31.96 -4.65
C THR A 180 -0.75 31.66 -3.17
N ASP A 181 -0.21 32.63 -2.46
CA ASP A 181 -0.13 32.59 -1.00
C ASP A 181 -1.46 32.93 -0.33
N GLY A 182 -1.47 32.99 1.00
CA GLY A 182 -2.67 33.34 1.79
C GLY A 182 -3.17 34.76 1.59
N SER A 183 -2.37 35.67 0.99
CA SER A 183 -2.78 37.00 0.61
C SER A 183 -3.31 37.13 -0.82
N GLY A 184 -3.25 36.03 -1.58
CA GLY A 184 -3.65 35.99 -2.99
C GLY A 184 -2.53 36.38 -3.97
N MET A 185 -1.31 36.65 -3.47
CA MET A 185 -0.17 36.95 -4.35
C MET A 185 0.42 35.66 -4.90
N ARG A 186 0.84 35.71 -6.17
CA ARG A 186 1.48 34.58 -6.83
C ARG A 186 2.80 34.22 -6.13
N VAL A 187 2.96 32.93 -5.85
CA VAL A 187 4.19 32.41 -5.27
C VAL A 187 5.33 32.39 -6.30
N GLN A 188 6.56 32.45 -5.84
CA GLN A 188 7.74 32.37 -6.69
C GLN A 188 7.93 30.93 -7.25
N ARG A 189 8.65 30.85 -8.38
CA ARG A 189 9.13 29.57 -8.88
C ARG A 189 10.02 28.88 -7.82
N GLY A 190 9.85 27.58 -7.66
CA GLY A 190 10.63 26.84 -6.69
C GLY A 190 9.99 25.51 -6.32
N ILE A 191 10.56 24.87 -5.33
CA ILE A 191 10.02 23.66 -4.75
C ILE A 191 9.22 24.03 -3.50
N TYR A 192 8.04 23.48 -3.39
CA TYR A 192 7.14 23.59 -2.24
C TYR A 192 6.86 22.21 -1.68
N ILE A 193 6.49 22.17 -0.43
CA ILE A 193 6.04 20.95 0.25
C ILE A 193 4.53 21.07 0.40
N TYR A 194 3.79 20.07 -0.01
CA TYR A 194 2.38 19.97 0.36
C TYR A 194 2.15 18.85 1.35
N ARG A 195 1.26 19.13 2.29
CA ARG A 195 0.74 18.14 3.23
C ARG A 195 -0.77 18.05 3.06
N ALA A 196 -1.24 16.85 2.80
CA ALA A 196 -2.66 16.54 2.79
C ALA A 196 -2.98 15.67 4.01
N THR A 197 -3.94 16.11 4.80
CA THR A 197 -4.56 15.32 5.87
C THR A 197 -5.98 15.00 5.44
N VAL A 198 -6.34 13.74 5.48
CA VAL A 198 -7.62 13.23 5.01
C VAL A 198 -8.27 12.46 6.15
N SER A 199 -9.51 12.77 6.45
CA SER A 199 -10.30 12.01 7.39
C SER A 199 -11.66 11.64 6.82
N THR A 200 -12.25 10.58 7.35
CA THR A 200 -13.61 10.16 7.04
C THR A 200 -14.54 10.47 8.21
N ASN A 201 -15.85 10.43 7.98
CA ASN A 201 -16.84 10.60 9.04
C ASN A 201 -16.79 9.48 10.12
N GLY A 202 -16.07 8.39 9.85
CA GLY A 202 -15.82 7.29 10.79
C GLY A 202 -14.68 7.55 11.79
N GLY A 203 -13.97 8.69 11.65
CA GLY A 203 -12.89 9.09 12.56
C GLY A 203 -11.50 8.63 12.15
N ASP A 204 -11.35 7.91 11.02
CA ASP A 204 -10.03 7.55 10.50
C ASP A 204 -9.37 8.76 9.87
N GLU A 205 -8.09 8.93 10.13
CA GLU A 205 -7.28 10.03 9.61
C GLU A 205 -5.97 9.51 9.04
N ALA A 206 -5.58 10.03 7.87
CA ALA A 206 -4.30 9.76 7.24
C ALA A 206 -3.65 11.06 6.78
N SER A 207 -2.33 11.11 6.76
CA SER A 207 -1.58 12.28 6.33
C SER A 207 -0.42 11.89 5.43
N ILE A 208 -0.24 12.64 4.35
CA ILE A 208 0.88 12.46 3.43
C ILE A 208 1.56 13.80 3.17
N THR A 209 2.89 13.78 3.05
CA THR A 209 3.70 14.95 2.75
C THR A 209 4.56 14.66 1.52
N GLN A 210 4.46 15.51 0.51
CA GLN A 210 5.22 15.38 -0.74
C GLN A 210 5.67 16.74 -1.28
N ARG A 211 6.44 16.74 -2.37
CA ARG A 211 6.96 17.95 -3.02
C ARG A 211 6.19 18.27 -4.29
N ILE A 212 6.05 19.56 -4.55
CA ILE A 212 5.54 20.09 -5.81
C ILE A 212 6.48 21.18 -6.32
N ALA A 213 6.80 21.15 -7.60
CA ALA A 213 7.56 22.18 -8.25
C ALA A 213 6.61 23.22 -8.87
N VAL A 214 6.91 24.49 -8.68
CA VAL A 214 6.26 25.61 -9.35
C VAL A 214 7.23 26.17 -10.38
N ALA A 215 6.80 26.21 -11.64
CA ALA A 215 7.57 26.76 -12.75
C ALA A 215 7.10 28.19 -13.10
N SER A 216 7.95 28.92 -13.81
CA SER A 216 7.52 30.18 -14.46
C SER A 216 6.47 29.86 -15.55
N GLU A 217 5.59 30.81 -15.77
CA GLU A 217 4.69 30.81 -16.93
C GLU A 217 5.45 30.78 -18.25
#